data_b89850c7141b7aacec715d82169022e8
#
_entry.id   b89850c7141b7aacec715d82169022e8
#
_cell.length_a   1.000
_cell.length_b   1.000
_cell.length_c   1.000
_cell.angle_alpha   90.00
_cell.angle_beta   90.00
_cell.angle_gamma   90.00
#
_symmetry.space_group_name_H-M   'P 1'
#
loop_
_entity.id
_entity.type
_entity.pdbx_description
1 polymer ?
#
loop_
_entity_poly.entity_id
_entity_poly.type
_entity_poly.pdbx_seq_one_letter_code
_entity_poly.pdbx_strand_id
1 'polypeptide(L)'
;MFIDFSYQTVIEDFSKDGNLKIEAILKILENSGNVHSDKANDNNLERTQQKHAWVLTDWKIQINEYPKYGDKIYCKTWSQSVTQTFNVSRDFELYCNDKLVAIGTTRWVVLDLDTNRLCKIDKSIIEKYEPEEKSVFSEAKIEKIPTPDSFENE
;
A
#
# COMPACT_ATOMS: atom_id res chain seq x y z
N MET A 1 -11.30 3.58 8.98
CA MET A 1 -10.53 4.79 9.45
C MET A 1 -9.62 5.28 8.35
N PHE A 2 -9.68 6.58 8.02
CA PHE A 2 -8.73 7.24 7.12
C PHE A 2 -7.49 7.70 7.90
N ILE A 3 -6.32 7.54 7.30
CA ILE A 3 -5.04 8.00 7.85
C ILE A 3 -4.42 8.99 6.87
N ASP A 4 -4.06 10.15 7.38
CA ASP A 4 -3.27 11.15 6.64
C ASP A 4 -1.80 11.05 7.07
N PHE A 5 -0.91 10.98 6.09
CA PHE A 5 0.54 10.86 6.26
C PHE A 5 1.25 11.91 5.42
N SER A 6 1.89 12.87 6.09
CA SER A 6 2.72 13.88 5.41
C SER A 6 4.15 13.37 5.28
N TYR A 7 4.72 13.52 4.10
CA TYR A 7 6.08 13.10 3.79
C TYR A 7 6.94 14.31 3.43
N GLN A 8 8.07 14.43 4.11
CA GLN A 8 9.09 15.41 3.76
C GLN A 8 10.05 14.78 2.77
N THR A 9 10.01 15.24 1.53
CA THR A 9 10.89 14.76 0.47
C THR A 9 12.34 15.21 0.69
N VAL A 10 13.26 14.38 0.19
CA VAL A 10 14.69 14.66 0.12
C VAL A 10 15.14 14.65 -1.34
N ILE A 11 16.32 15.20 -1.64
CA ILE A 11 16.78 15.37 -3.03
C ILE A 11 16.87 14.03 -3.78
N GLU A 12 17.20 12.94 -3.09
CA GLU A 12 17.31 11.60 -3.65
C GLU A 12 15.98 11.03 -4.12
N ASP A 13 14.86 11.57 -3.65
CA ASP A 13 13.51 11.13 -4.06
C ASP A 13 13.17 11.59 -5.48
N PHE A 14 13.96 12.51 -6.07
CA PHE A 14 13.68 13.11 -7.36
C PHE A 14 14.60 12.60 -8.47
N SER A 15 14.05 12.55 -9.69
CA SER A 15 14.80 12.31 -10.92
C SER A 15 15.59 13.57 -11.33
N LYS A 16 16.47 13.44 -12.32
CA LYS A 16 17.22 14.57 -12.90
C LYS A 16 16.29 15.66 -13.47
N ASP A 17 15.10 15.30 -13.88
CA ASP A 17 14.09 16.23 -14.41
C ASP A 17 13.23 16.87 -13.32
N GLY A 18 13.57 16.63 -12.04
CA GLY A 18 12.90 17.18 -10.88
C GLY A 18 11.53 16.55 -10.58
N ASN A 19 11.18 15.43 -11.21
CA ASN A 19 9.98 14.65 -10.91
C ASN A 19 10.22 13.71 -9.74
N LEU A 20 9.23 13.53 -8.86
CA LEU A 20 9.26 12.51 -7.83
C LEU A 20 9.34 11.12 -8.49
N LYS A 21 10.32 10.32 -8.08
CA LYS A 21 10.53 8.97 -8.62
C LYS A 21 9.40 8.03 -8.20
N ILE A 22 9.14 7.02 -9.01
CA ILE A 22 8.13 6.01 -8.67
C ILE A 22 8.47 5.27 -7.38
N GLU A 23 9.75 4.99 -7.13
CA GLU A 23 10.22 4.33 -5.91
C GLU A 23 9.93 5.18 -4.66
N ALA A 24 10.04 6.51 -4.78
CA ALA A 24 9.69 7.42 -3.70
C ALA A 24 8.17 7.46 -3.47
N ILE A 25 7.36 7.42 -4.54
CA ILE A 25 5.90 7.31 -4.45
C ILE A 25 5.54 6.03 -3.70
N LEU A 26 6.07 4.86 -4.11
CA LEU A 26 5.80 3.58 -3.45
C LEU A 26 6.18 3.63 -1.97
N LYS A 27 7.34 4.17 -1.63
CA LYS A 27 7.81 4.36 -0.26
C LYS A 27 6.85 5.22 0.58
N ILE A 28 6.31 6.31 0.01
CA ILE A 28 5.34 7.17 0.69
C ILE A 28 4.06 6.39 1.00
N LEU A 29 3.54 5.65 0.01
CA LEU A 29 2.33 4.85 0.16
C LEU A 29 2.53 3.75 1.22
N GLU A 30 3.65 3.04 1.18
CA GLU A 30 3.99 1.98 2.13
C GLU A 30 4.14 2.50 3.56
N ASN A 31 4.85 3.62 3.75
CA ASN A 31 5.01 4.26 5.05
C ASN A 31 3.67 4.72 5.63
N SER A 32 2.76 5.23 4.80
CA SER A 32 1.41 5.58 5.25
C SER A 32 0.63 4.36 5.75
N GLY A 33 0.84 3.21 5.12
CA GLY A 33 0.31 1.92 5.55
C GLY A 33 0.87 1.48 6.91
N ASN A 34 2.16 1.66 7.14
CA ASN A 34 2.82 1.34 8.41
C ASN A 34 2.27 2.21 9.56
N VAL A 35 2.08 3.52 9.33
CA VAL A 35 1.44 4.42 10.31
C VAL A 35 0.03 3.94 10.66
N HIS A 36 -0.73 3.43 9.68
CA HIS A 36 -2.05 2.85 9.96
C HIS A 36 -1.95 1.58 10.79
N SER A 37 -0.98 0.70 10.50
CA SER A 37 -0.76 -0.52 11.28
C SER A 37 -0.40 -0.22 12.73
N ASP A 38 0.45 0.78 12.98
CA ASP A 38 0.78 1.22 14.34
C ASP A 38 -0.46 1.73 15.08
N LYS A 39 -1.31 2.55 14.43
CA LYS A 39 -2.57 3.04 15.03
C LYS A 39 -3.58 1.91 15.29
N ALA A 40 -3.58 0.88 14.46
CA ALA A 40 -4.42 -0.30 14.62
C ALA A 40 -3.90 -1.29 15.69
N ASN A 41 -2.78 -0.98 16.37
CA ASN A 41 -2.08 -1.92 17.27
C ASN A 41 -1.82 -3.28 16.58
N ASP A 42 -1.32 -3.22 15.37
CA ASP A 42 -0.99 -4.37 14.53
C ASP A 42 0.37 -4.16 13.83
N ASN A 43 1.37 -3.77 14.62
CA ASN A 43 2.68 -3.45 14.06
C ASN A 43 3.43 -4.70 13.57
N ASN A 44 4.22 -4.52 12.51
CA ASN A 44 4.92 -5.61 11.84
C ASN A 44 5.97 -6.31 12.72
N LEU A 45 6.59 -5.59 13.69
CA LEU A 45 7.60 -6.19 14.57
C LEU A 45 6.98 -7.20 15.54
N GLU A 46 5.85 -6.86 16.15
CA GLU A 46 5.13 -7.78 17.04
C GLU A 46 4.59 -8.99 16.27
N ARG A 47 4.07 -8.79 15.06
CA ARG A 47 3.65 -9.90 14.19
C ARG A 47 4.78 -10.84 13.85
N THR A 48 5.94 -10.32 13.53
CA THR A 48 7.12 -11.14 13.22
C THR A 48 7.54 -11.98 14.42
N GLN A 49 7.45 -11.43 15.64
CA GLN A 49 7.69 -12.18 16.87
C GLN A 49 6.66 -13.31 17.08
N GLN A 50 5.43 -13.13 16.60
CA GLN A 50 4.38 -14.14 16.58
C GLN A 50 4.47 -15.08 15.36
N LYS A 51 5.57 -15.01 14.59
CA LYS A 51 5.82 -15.83 13.39
C LYS A 51 4.81 -15.63 12.25
N HIS A 52 4.21 -14.46 12.17
CA HIS A 52 3.35 -14.05 11.09
C HIS A 52 3.89 -12.78 10.43
N ALA A 53 3.68 -12.63 9.14
CA ALA A 53 4.04 -11.42 8.42
C ALA A 53 2.96 -11.00 7.44
N TRP A 54 2.69 -9.68 7.38
CA TRP A 54 1.99 -9.10 6.26
C TRP A 54 2.91 -9.07 5.04
N VAL A 55 2.42 -9.58 3.92
CA VAL A 55 3.13 -9.58 2.64
C VAL A 55 2.29 -8.87 1.61
N LEU A 56 2.87 -7.86 1.00
CA LEU A 56 2.31 -7.17 -0.14
C LEU A 56 2.53 -8.03 -1.38
N THR A 57 1.46 -8.35 -2.10
CA THR A 57 1.52 -9.20 -3.29
C THR A 57 1.38 -8.42 -4.58
N ASP A 58 0.58 -7.37 -4.59
CA ASP A 58 0.26 -6.64 -5.82
C ASP A 58 0.07 -5.14 -5.56
N TRP A 59 0.45 -4.35 -6.57
CA TRP A 59 0.16 -2.93 -6.68
C TRP A 59 -0.65 -2.65 -7.95
N LYS A 60 -1.62 -1.73 -7.83
CA LYS A 60 -2.23 -1.02 -8.97
C LYS A 60 -2.18 0.46 -8.65
N ILE A 61 -1.44 1.22 -9.46
CA ILE A 61 -1.24 2.66 -9.25
C ILE A 61 -1.55 3.39 -10.54
N GLN A 62 -2.28 4.50 -10.42
CA GLN A 62 -2.50 5.45 -11.48
C GLN A 62 -1.91 6.79 -11.07
N ILE A 63 -0.94 7.28 -11.83
CA ILE A 63 -0.29 8.58 -11.61
C ILE A 63 -0.78 9.53 -12.70
N ASN A 64 -1.47 10.60 -12.30
CA ASN A 64 -1.97 11.60 -13.22
C ASN A 64 -0.97 12.75 -13.38
N GLU A 65 -0.19 13.01 -12.33
CA GLU A 65 0.82 14.06 -12.32
C GLU A 65 1.95 13.69 -11.34
N TYR A 66 3.19 13.94 -11.74
CA TYR A 66 4.33 13.71 -10.86
C TYR A 66 4.62 14.97 -10.02
N PRO A 67 4.64 14.85 -8.68
CA PRO A 67 5.11 15.94 -7.82
C PRO A 67 6.51 16.39 -8.17
N LYS A 68 6.78 17.67 -7.95
CA LYS A 68 8.07 18.31 -8.20
C LYS A 68 8.82 18.59 -6.89
N TYR A 69 10.10 18.82 -7.01
CA TYR A 69 10.91 19.28 -5.87
C TYR A 69 10.34 20.56 -5.27
N GLY A 70 10.16 20.56 -3.94
CA GLY A 70 9.57 21.69 -3.20
C GLY A 70 8.06 21.60 -2.98
N ASP A 71 7.38 20.65 -3.61
CA ASP A 71 5.96 20.43 -3.38
C ASP A 71 5.71 19.84 -1.98
N LYS A 72 4.53 20.18 -1.42
CA LYS A 72 4.02 19.56 -0.20
C LYS A 72 3.26 18.31 -0.56
N ILE A 73 3.72 17.18 -0.03
CA ILE A 73 3.17 15.86 -0.35
C ILE A 73 2.56 15.23 0.89
N TYR A 74 1.33 14.74 0.76
CA TYR A 74 0.72 13.87 1.75
C TYR A 74 -0.06 12.74 1.09
N CYS A 75 -0.16 11.64 1.81
CA CYS A 75 -0.90 10.46 1.42
C CYS A 75 -2.06 10.23 2.37
N LYS A 76 -3.26 10.00 1.84
CA LYS A 76 -4.39 9.46 2.58
C LYS A 76 -4.54 7.97 2.27
N THR A 77 -4.67 7.14 3.30
CA THR A 77 -4.83 5.69 3.14
C THR A 77 -5.89 5.12 4.06
N TRP A 78 -6.47 4.00 3.65
CA TRP A 78 -7.43 3.22 4.43
C TRP A 78 -7.44 1.76 4.00
N SER A 79 -7.82 0.87 4.91
CA SER A 79 -8.13 -0.52 4.59
C SER A 79 -9.51 -0.61 3.98
N GLN A 80 -9.70 -1.42 2.95
CA GLN A 80 -11.03 -1.73 2.42
C GLN A 80 -11.74 -2.75 3.29
N SER A 81 -13.09 -2.76 3.24
CA SER A 81 -13.89 -3.80 3.85
C SER A 81 -13.53 -5.18 3.28
N VAL A 82 -13.36 -6.16 4.16
CA VAL A 82 -12.91 -7.50 3.76
C VAL A 82 -14.03 -8.23 3.04
N THR A 83 -13.76 -8.59 1.79
CA THR A 83 -14.62 -9.50 1.03
C THR A 83 -14.01 -10.91 0.91
N GLN A 84 -12.75 -11.10 1.26
CA GLN A 84 -12.03 -12.36 1.08
C GLN A 84 -11.30 -12.81 2.34
N THR A 85 -11.23 -14.13 2.53
CA THR A 85 -10.67 -14.75 3.75
C THR A 85 -9.14 -14.70 3.82
N PHE A 86 -8.45 -14.58 2.67
CA PHE A 86 -7.00 -14.71 2.59
C PHE A 86 -6.26 -13.46 2.14
N ASN A 87 -6.99 -12.42 1.73
CA ASN A 87 -6.36 -11.15 1.36
C ASN A 87 -7.23 -9.97 1.73
N VAL A 88 -6.58 -8.83 1.88
CA VAL A 88 -7.21 -7.53 2.10
C VAL A 88 -6.62 -6.52 1.13
N SER A 89 -7.42 -5.52 0.78
CA SER A 89 -6.97 -4.41 -0.03
C SER A 89 -6.81 -3.15 0.83
N ARG A 90 -5.85 -2.32 0.44
CA ARG A 90 -5.62 -1.01 1.01
C ARG A 90 -5.55 0.00 -0.12
N ASP A 91 -6.27 1.10 0.05
CA ASP A 91 -6.33 2.18 -0.92
C ASP A 91 -5.53 3.40 -0.47
N PHE A 92 -5.12 4.18 -1.47
CA PHE A 92 -4.29 5.36 -1.30
C PHE A 92 -4.74 6.49 -2.23
N GLU A 93 -4.68 7.70 -1.72
CA GLU A 93 -4.76 8.95 -2.47
C GLU A 93 -3.50 9.76 -2.16
N LEU A 94 -2.72 10.09 -3.18
CA LEU A 94 -1.54 10.94 -3.05
C LEU A 94 -1.88 12.35 -3.49
N TYR A 95 -1.61 13.31 -2.63
CA TYR A 95 -1.87 14.72 -2.85
C TYR A 95 -0.57 15.50 -2.92
N CYS A 96 -0.57 16.48 -3.82
CA CYS A 96 0.51 17.44 -4.02
C CYS A 96 -0.09 18.84 -3.99
N ASN A 97 0.32 19.67 -3.03
CA ASN A 97 -0.24 21.03 -2.84
C ASN A 97 -1.79 21.01 -2.83
N ASP A 98 -2.38 20.09 -2.07
CA ASP A 98 -3.83 19.86 -1.94
C ASP A 98 -4.55 19.35 -3.22
N LYS A 99 -3.83 19.06 -4.29
CA LYS A 99 -4.35 18.47 -5.52
C LYS A 99 -4.11 16.95 -5.52
N LEU A 100 -5.13 16.14 -5.82
CA LEU A 100 -5.00 14.71 -6.03
C LEU A 100 -4.17 14.41 -7.29
N VAL A 101 -3.01 13.78 -7.15
CA VAL A 101 -2.07 13.52 -8.24
C VAL A 101 -1.89 12.05 -8.57
N ALA A 102 -2.15 11.15 -7.60
CA ALA A 102 -2.14 9.71 -7.85
C ALA A 102 -3.12 8.99 -6.94
N ILE A 103 -3.57 7.83 -7.40
CA ILE A 103 -4.36 6.88 -6.64
C ILE A 103 -3.74 5.49 -6.73
N GLY A 104 -3.90 4.67 -5.72
CA GLY A 104 -3.36 3.33 -5.71
C GLY A 104 -4.18 2.38 -4.86
N THR A 105 -4.08 1.11 -5.19
CA THR A 105 -4.57 0.02 -4.34
C THR A 105 -3.51 -1.08 -4.24
N THR A 106 -3.49 -1.76 -3.12
CA THR A 106 -2.58 -2.87 -2.83
C THR A 106 -3.35 -4.08 -2.37
N ARG A 107 -2.78 -5.26 -2.60
CA ARG A 107 -3.27 -6.51 -2.02
C ARG A 107 -2.27 -7.05 -1.02
N TRP A 108 -2.78 -7.41 0.14
CA TRP A 108 -1.99 -7.94 1.24
C TRP A 108 -2.50 -9.31 1.66
N VAL A 109 -1.57 -10.16 2.03
CA VAL A 109 -1.82 -11.50 2.61
C VAL A 109 -1.04 -11.64 3.90
N VAL A 110 -1.42 -12.60 4.74
CA VAL A 110 -0.64 -12.99 5.93
C VAL A 110 0.01 -14.33 5.66
N LEU A 111 1.32 -14.40 5.90
CA LEU A 111 2.09 -15.63 5.87
C LEU A 111 2.43 -16.10 7.29
N ASP A 112 2.34 -17.40 7.50
CA ASP A 112 3.00 -18.10 8.59
C ASP A 112 4.48 -18.31 8.21
N LEU A 113 5.39 -17.78 9.02
CA LEU A 113 6.83 -17.76 8.73
C LEU A 113 7.52 -19.11 8.99
N ASP A 114 6.89 -20.01 9.76
CA ASP A 114 7.43 -21.36 9.97
C ASP A 114 7.10 -22.29 8.80
N THR A 115 5.89 -22.17 8.25
CA THR A 115 5.39 -23.06 7.19
C THR A 115 5.41 -22.46 5.80
N ASN A 116 5.62 -21.14 5.68
CA ASN A 116 5.51 -20.35 4.44
C ASN A 116 4.14 -20.50 3.76
N ARG A 117 3.08 -20.67 4.53
CA ARG A 117 1.71 -20.81 4.01
C ARG A 117 0.88 -19.57 4.29
N LEU A 118 -0.10 -19.35 3.42
CA LEU A 118 -1.10 -18.31 3.61
C LEU A 118 -1.98 -18.62 4.83
N CYS A 119 -2.13 -17.63 5.69
CA CYS A 119 -3.05 -17.66 6.82
C CYS A 119 -4.39 -17.07 6.45
N LYS A 120 -5.45 -17.59 7.06
CA LYS A 120 -6.74 -16.88 7.06
C LYS A 120 -6.60 -15.60 7.87
N ILE A 121 -7.14 -14.53 7.34
CA ILE A 121 -7.16 -13.25 8.02
C ILE A 121 -8.39 -13.21 8.92
N ASP A 122 -8.15 -13.09 10.22
CA ASP A 122 -9.22 -12.97 11.19
C ASP A 122 -9.91 -11.61 11.04
N LYS A 123 -11.23 -11.60 11.12
CA LYS A 123 -12.01 -10.35 11.10
C LYS A 123 -11.60 -9.39 12.20
N SER A 124 -11.28 -9.91 13.40
CA SER A 124 -10.83 -9.10 14.53
C SER A 124 -9.58 -8.29 14.24
N ILE A 125 -8.71 -8.77 13.36
CA ILE A 125 -7.51 -8.04 12.92
C ILE A 125 -7.93 -6.88 12.02
N ILE A 126 -8.84 -7.14 11.07
CA ILE A 126 -9.28 -6.12 10.12
C ILE A 126 -10.13 -5.03 10.79
N GLU A 127 -10.96 -5.41 11.75
CA GLU A 127 -11.77 -4.46 12.52
C GLU A 127 -10.92 -3.41 13.25
N LYS A 128 -9.68 -3.74 13.64
CA LYS A 128 -8.74 -2.77 14.22
C LYS A 128 -8.35 -1.64 13.25
N TYR A 129 -8.39 -1.90 11.94
CA TYR A 129 -8.12 -0.91 10.91
C TYR A 129 -9.33 -0.05 10.58
N GLU A 130 -10.49 -0.31 11.17
CA GLU A 130 -11.75 0.39 10.88
C GLU A 130 -11.95 0.56 9.37
N PRO A 131 -12.19 -0.56 8.65
CA PRO A 131 -12.19 -0.57 7.19
C PRO A 131 -13.29 0.32 6.60
N GLU A 132 -13.01 0.89 5.43
CA GLU A 132 -13.91 1.80 4.72
C GLU A 132 -14.48 1.13 3.47
N GLU A 133 -15.68 1.53 3.07
CA GLU A 133 -16.30 1.05 1.83
C GLU A 133 -15.82 1.82 0.59
N LYS A 134 -15.16 2.96 0.78
CA LYS A 134 -14.61 3.77 -0.30
C LYS A 134 -13.54 2.99 -1.07
N SER A 135 -13.63 2.96 -2.40
CA SER A 135 -12.60 2.44 -3.29
C SER A 135 -12.11 3.52 -4.26
N VAL A 136 -10.80 3.59 -4.50
CA VAL A 136 -10.21 4.53 -5.47
C VAL A 136 -10.40 4.08 -6.91
N PHE A 137 -10.61 2.78 -7.14
CA PHE A 137 -10.92 2.23 -8.45
C PHE A 137 -12.34 1.66 -8.47
N SER A 138 -13.05 1.86 -9.60
CA SER A 138 -14.40 1.31 -9.81
C SER A 138 -14.40 -0.24 -9.81
N GLU A 139 -13.29 -0.84 -10.23
CA GLU A 139 -13.06 -2.27 -10.17
C GLU A 139 -12.06 -2.58 -9.04
N ALA A 140 -12.57 -3.17 -7.96
CA ALA A 140 -11.77 -3.53 -6.78
C ALA A 140 -10.73 -4.64 -7.05
N LYS A 141 -10.79 -5.28 -8.23
CA LYS A 141 -9.92 -6.40 -8.56
C LYS A 141 -8.62 -5.93 -9.23
N ILE A 142 -7.49 -6.20 -8.57
CA ILE A 142 -6.19 -6.11 -9.23
C ILE A 142 -6.09 -7.31 -10.18
N GLU A 143 -5.90 -7.03 -11.47
CA GLU A 143 -5.73 -8.08 -12.48
C GLU A 143 -4.49 -8.92 -12.18
N LYS A 144 -4.60 -10.22 -12.44
CA LYS A 144 -3.47 -11.12 -12.27
C LYS A 144 -2.44 -10.85 -13.37
N ILE A 145 -1.19 -10.62 -12.96
CA ILE A 145 -0.08 -10.48 -13.91
C ILE A 145 0.08 -11.82 -14.63
N PRO A 146 0.02 -11.87 -15.99
CA PRO A 146 0.19 -13.11 -16.72
C PRO A 146 1.60 -13.67 -16.51
N THR A 147 1.69 -14.99 -16.36
CA THR A 147 3.00 -15.66 -16.32
C THR A 147 3.58 -15.67 -17.72
N PRO A 148 4.86 -15.31 -17.94
CA PRO A 148 5.49 -15.41 -19.24
C PRO A 148 5.47 -16.85 -19.76
N ASP A 149 5.19 -17.02 -21.06
CA ASP A 149 5.15 -18.36 -21.70
C ASP A 149 6.54 -19.00 -21.81
N SER A 150 7.61 -18.18 -21.77
CA SER A 150 9.01 -18.64 -21.78
C SER A 150 9.92 -17.63 -21.09
N PHE A 151 10.98 -18.12 -20.46
CA PHE A 151 12.10 -17.31 -19.99
C PHE A 151 13.25 -17.47 -21.00
N GLU A 152 13.62 -16.41 -21.67
CA GLU A 152 14.91 -16.38 -22.36
C GLU A 152 15.99 -16.14 -21.30
N ASN A 153 16.86 -17.15 -21.10
CA ASN A 153 18.06 -16.96 -20.29
C ASN A 153 19.06 -16.17 -21.15
N GLU A 154 19.27 -14.90 -20.83
CA GLU A 154 20.43 -14.15 -21.29
C GLU A 154 21.69 -14.55 -20.51
#